data_3c8084e2175961ab4fdae4e195351db4
#
_entry.id   3c8084e2175961ab4fdae4e195351db4
#
_cell.length_a   1.000
_cell.length_b   1.000
_cell.length_c   1.000
_cell.angle_alpha   90.00
_cell.angle_beta   90.00
_cell.angle_gamma   90.00
#
_symmetry.space_group_name_H-M   'P 1'
#
loop_
_entity.id
_entity.type
_entity.pdbx_description
1 polymer ?
#
loop_
_entity_poly.entity_id
_entity_poly.type
_entity_poly.pdbx_seq_one_letter_code
_entity_poly.pdbx_strand_id
1 'polypeptide(L)'
;MKNKKVLIIVSTLMLILILSTGCTSSNTTEINIVATTDLHGEVPYNITEYIKVEKENNQNTVAVDAGDFFDSRVYGTPMRKYFDDRQNNTEQGIEQYIEMPLAKEMKDAGYDAVVLGNHEFVSNNKFYLDNMVSDFEKYNLDILSANTYKRDNTNYVKPYTIKEIETEYGKINLGILGLTIKEVGESIDESRELKDMPQYNEELYINDLVDEAKKWVKIMQEEENTDVIVAVAHSGEKPKKTKNPGNRIQELAQEVDGIDAIVAGHTHQIFEQHNYKNSKGEEVIVTQPGKHGEAISKITFELKNQNGDWKVVNKYVKLTKFDTIKFDEYVGELLSKISGLKSTDKEIHLSEVVPFQWD
;
A
#
# COMPACT_ATOMS: atom_id res chain seq x y z
N MET A 1 -97.30 2.49 20.39
CA MET A 1 -96.40 3.43 19.70
C MET A 1 -94.96 3.07 20.12
N LYS A 2 -94.23 2.37 19.25
CA LYS A 2 -92.83 1.89 19.56
C LYS A 2 -91.86 2.58 18.60
N ASN A 3 -90.98 3.42 19.12
CA ASN A 3 -89.91 4.09 18.37
C ASN A 3 -88.80 3.09 18.05
N LYS A 4 -88.56 2.85 16.77
CA LYS A 4 -87.38 2.10 16.30
C LYS A 4 -86.29 3.14 16.08
N LYS A 5 -85.23 2.98 16.88
CA LYS A 5 -83.94 3.69 16.63
C LYS A 5 -83.21 2.96 15.54
N VAL A 6 -82.93 3.62 14.46
CA VAL A 6 -82.08 3.14 13.36
C VAL A 6 -80.67 3.44 13.76
N LEU A 7 -79.87 2.38 13.92
CA LEU A 7 -78.41 2.45 14.21
C LEU A 7 -77.67 2.50 12.84
N ILE A 8 -77.12 3.68 12.49
CA ILE A 8 -76.30 3.84 11.32
C ILE A 8 -74.87 3.45 11.75
N ILE A 9 -74.42 2.33 11.23
CA ILE A 9 -73.00 1.91 11.37
C ILE A 9 -72.22 2.56 10.21
N VAL A 10 -71.48 3.62 10.53
CA VAL A 10 -70.52 4.21 9.59
C VAL A 10 -69.26 3.36 9.63
N SER A 11 -69.11 2.53 8.63
CA SER A 11 -67.90 1.76 8.41
C SER A 11 -66.84 2.70 7.83
N THR A 12 -65.95 3.18 8.69
CA THR A 12 -64.78 3.94 8.28
C THR A 12 -63.74 2.98 7.71
N LEU A 13 -63.69 2.86 6.39
CA LEU A 13 -62.63 2.15 5.69
C LEU A 13 -61.35 2.98 5.83
N MET A 14 -60.50 2.64 6.80
CA MET A 14 -59.20 3.23 6.96
C MET A 14 -58.28 2.59 5.89
N LEU A 15 -58.15 3.30 4.76
CA LEU A 15 -57.20 2.95 3.70
C LEU A 15 -55.80 3.21 4.25
N ILE A 16 -55.16 2.17 4.77
CA ILE A 16 -53.72 2.21 5.13
C ILE A 16 -52.97 2.25 3.82
N LEU A 17 -52.60 3.46 3.40
CA LEU A 17 -51.57 3.67 2.37
C LEU A 17 -50.23 3.23 2.99
N ILE A 18 -49.87 2.00 2.75
CA ILE A 18 -48.48 1.56 2.98
C ILE A 18 -47.67 2.31 1.93
N LEU A 19 -47.15 3.46 2.32
CA LEU A 19 -46.02 4.06 1.66
C LEU A 19 -44.87 3.08 1.85
N SER A 20 -44.72 2.15 0.94
CA SER A 20 -43.46 1.48 0.71
C SER A 20 -42.49 2.59 0.32
N THR A 21 -41.86 3.20 1.32
CA THR A 21 -40.55 3.81 1.09
C THR A 21 -39.70 2.66 0.60
N GLY A 22 -39.62 2.52 -0.71
CA GLY A 22 -38.62 1.69 -1.32
C GLY A 22 -37.28 2.19 -0.78
N CYS A 23 -36.75 1.49 0.19
CA CYS A 23 -35.33 1.53 0.44
C CYS A 23 -34.74 1.10 -0.90
N THR A 24 -34.43 2.03 -1.78
CA THR A 24 -33.50 1.75 -2.85
C THR A 24 -32.22 1.38 -2.11
N SER A 25 -31.96 0.07 -1.98
CA SER A 25 -30.64 -0.38 -1.58
C SER A 25 -29.71 0.34 -2.53
N SER A 26 -28.98 1.31 -2.03
CA SER A 26 -27.94 1.92 -2.83
C SER A 26 -26.98 0.78 -3.08
N ASN A 27 -26.86 0.29 -4.33
CA ASN A 27 -25.89 -0.74 -4.72
C ASN A 27 -24.48 -0.16 -4.54
N THR A 28 -24.15 0.22 -3.31
CA THR A 28 -22.90 0.88 -2.93
C THR A 28 -22.10 -0.05 -2.03
N THR A 29 -20.80 -0.07 -2.23
CA THR A 29 -19.85 -0.79 -1.40
C THR A 29 -18.61 0.07 -1.18
N GLU A 30 -17.86 -0.25 -0.15
CA GLU A 30 -16.57 0.38 0.15
C GLU A 30 -15.44 -0.61 -0.06
N ILE A 31 -14.36 -0.12 -0.69
CA ILE A 31 -13.06 -0.78 -0.71
C ILE A 31 -12.02 0.12 -0.04
N ASN A 32 -11.11 -0.48 0.71
CA ASN A 32 -10.06 0.23 1.41
C ASN A 32 -8.68 -0.18 0.90
N ILE A 33 -7.80 0.81 0.75
CA ILE A 33 -6.38 0.57 0.53
C ILE A 33 -5.64 1.10 1.76
N VAL A 34 -5.00 0.23 2.52
CA VAL A 34 -4.08 0.65 3.58
C VAL A 34 -2.66 0.64 3.03
N ALA A 35 -1.92 1.73 3.28
CA ALA A 35 -0.65 1.95 2.62
C ALA A 35 0.43 2.43 3.57
N THR A 36 1.62 1.84 3.44
CA THR A 36 2.88 2.27 4.03
C THR A 36 3.89 2.63 2.94
N THR A 37 5.01 3.19 3.34
CA THR A 37 6.19 3.48 2.51
C THR A 37 7.43 3.61 3.38
N ASP A 38 8.61 3.44 2.80
CA ASP A 38 9.88 3.77 3.45
C ASP A 38 10.05 3.07 4.84
N LEU A 39 9.70 1.79 4.93
CA LEU A 39 9.78 1.01 6.18
C LEU A 39 11.24 0.78 6.63
N HIS A 40 12.18 0.68 5.69
CA HIS A 40 13.62 0.59 5.94
C HIS A 40 14.06 -0.54 6.90
N GLY A 41 13.55 -1.76 6.68
CA GLY A 41 14.12 -2.99 7.24
C GLY A 41 13.31 -3.70 8.30
N GLU A 42 12.10 -3.22 8.65
CA GLU A 42 11.18 -3.93 9.54
C GLU A 42 9.72 -3.51 9.28
N VAL A 43 8.79 -4.38 9.62
CA VAL A 43 7.36 -4.03 9.72
C VAL A 43 7.02 -3.80 11.18
N PRO A 44 6.82 -2.55 11.65
CA PRO A 44 6.48 -2.28 13.04
C PRO A 44 5.19 -2.99 13.47
N TYR A 45 5.15 -3.43 14.73
CA TYR A 45 4.00 -4.15 15.27
C TYR A 45 2.67 -3.39 15.12
N ASN A 46 2.68 -2.08 15.36
CA ASN A 46 1.51 -1.20 15.18
C ASN A 46 0.97 -1.19 13.75
N ILE A 47 1.85 -1.30 12.75
CA ILE A 47 1.46 -1.42 11.33
C ILE A 47 0.79 -2.78 11.09
N THR A 48 1.42 -3.87 11.57
CA THR A 48 0.87 -5.23 11.45
C THR A 48 -0.52 -5.33 12.06
N GLU A 49 -0.71 -4.81 13.28
CA GLU A 49 -2.01 -4.84 13.97
C GLU A 49 -3.05 -3.96 13.25
N TYR A 50 -2.65 -2.77 12.78
CA TYR A 50 -3.57 -1.91 12.02
C TYR A 50 -4.09 -2.61 10.75
N ILE A 51 -3.20 -3.21 9.96
CA ILE A 51 -3.59 -3.93 8.75
C ILE A 51 -4.56 -5.07 9.07
N LYS A 52 -4.28 -5.87 10.12
CA LYS A 52 -5.15 -6.97 10.55
C LYS A 52 -6.55 -6.48 10.94
N VAL A 53 -6.62 -5.46 11.80
CA VAL A 53 -7.89 -4.88 12.25
C VAL A 53 -8.70 -4.32 11.09
N GLU A 54 -8.06 -3.60 10.15
CA GLU A 54 -8.75 -3.06 8.98
C GLU A 54 -9.29 -4.17 8.06
N LYS A 55 -8.53 -5.26 7.86
CA LYS A 55 -8.99 -6.42 7.07
C LYS A 55 -10.10 -7.22 7.77
N GLU A 56 -10.07 -7.29 9.10
CA GLU A 56 -11.16 -7.91 9.88
C GLU A 56 -12.45 -7.07 9.81
N ASN A 57 -12.33 -5.75 9.90
CA ASN A 57 -13.48 -4.83 9.84
C ASN A 57 -14.08 -4.71 8.44
N ASN A 58 -13.26 -4.78 7.40
CA ASN A 58 -13.68 -4.75 6.00
C ASN A 58 -12.84 -5.70 5.16
N GLN A 59 -13.43 -6.82 4.74
CA GLN A 59 -12.76 -7.84 3.90
C GLN A 59 -12.33 -7.30 2.52
N ASN A 60 -12.90 -6.16 2.10
CA ASN A 60 -12.51 -5.45 0.88
C ASN A 60 -11.30 -4.53 1.09
N THR A 61 -10.45 -4.83 2.07
CA THR A 61 -9.23 -4.08 2.38
C THR A 61 -8.02 -4.73 1.74
N VAL A 62 -7.24 -3.94 1.01
CA VAL A 62 -5.97 -4.31 0.38
C VAL A 62 -4.84 -3.52 1.01
N ALA A 63 -3.74 -4.17 1.36
CA ALA A 63 -2.57 -3.54 1.98
C ALA A 63 -1.40 -3.46 0.99
N VAL A 64 -0.79 -2.27 0.86
CA VAL A 64 0.30 -2.02 -0.08
C VAL A 64 1.46 -1.27 0.59
N ASP A 65 2.67 -1.43 0.03
CA ASP A 65 3.84 -0.64 0.42
C ASP A 65 4.44 0.04 -0.81
N ALA A 66 4.77 1.33 -0.69
CA ALA A 66 5.27 2.14 -1.80
C ALA A 66 6.80 2.14 -1.93
N GLY A 67 7.48 1.10 -1.43
CA GLY A 67 8.91 0.89 -1.64
C GLY A 67 9.80 1.44 -0.52
N ASP A 68 11.10 1.18 -0.68
CA ASP A 68 12.11 1.42 0.36
C ASP A 68 11.80 0.67 1.67
N PHE A 69 11.28 -0.56 1.54
CA PHE A 69 11.12 -1.45 2.68
C PHE A 69 12.46 -2.10 3.09
N PHE A 70 13.47 -2.12 2.21
CA PHE A 70 14.71 -2.84 2.33
C PHE A 70 15.86 -1.96 2.82
N ASP A 71 16.36 -2.18 4.05
CA ASP A 71 17.53 -1.51 4.61
C ASP A 71 18.19 -2.34 5.74
N SER A 72 19.44 -2.01 6.07
CA SER A 72 20.23 -2.63 7.13
C SER A 72 20.30 -1.84 8.42
N ARG A 73 19.61 -0.70 8.50
CA ARG A 73 19.83 0.31 9.57
C ARG A 73 19.30 -0.09 10.93
N VAL A 74 18.37 -1.02 11.01
CA VAL A 74 17.72 -1.39 12.28
C VAL A 74 18.53 -2.46 12.99
N TYR A 75 19.21 -2.10 14.08
CA TYR A 75 19.98 -3.03 14.91
C TYR A 75 19.07 -4.01 15.65
N GLY A 76 19.54 -5.27 15.74
CA GLY A 76 18.82 -6.33 16.48
C GLY A 76 17.67 -6.98 15.72
N THR A 77 17.41 -6.57 14.49
CA THR A 77 16.37 -7.15 13.63
C THR A 77 16.89 -8.36 12.83
N PRO A 78 15.99 -9.24 12.34
CA PRO A 78 16.35 -10.29 11.39
C PRO A 78 17.02 -9.75 10.13
N MET A 79 16.62 -8.56 9.65
CA MET A 79 17.24 -7.90 8.51
C MET A 79 18.71 -7.53 8.76
N ARG A 80 19.05 -7.06 9.97
CA ARG A 80 20.44 -6.79 10.30
C ARG A 80 21.30 -8.06 10.18
N LYS A 81 20.82 -9.17 10.74
CA LYS A 81 21.50 -10.46 10.62
C LYS A 81 21.65 -10.89 9.15
N TYR A 82 20.61 -10.72 8.34
CA TYR A 82 20.65 -11.00 6.91
C TYR A 82 21.77 -10.21 6.19
N PHE A 83 21.93 -8.93 6.51
CA PHE A 83 23.00 -8.10 5.93
C PHE A 83 24.38 -8.50 6.43
N ASP A 84 24.54 -8.84 7.71
CA ASP A 84 25.81 -9.32 8.25
C ASP A 84 26.22 -10.64 7.61
N ASP A 85 25.30 -11.59 7.41
CA ASP A 85 25.56 -12.85 6.72
C ASP A 85 25.96 -12.62 5.24
N ARG A 86 25.30 -11.66 4.54
CA ARG A 86 25.67 -11.27 3.17
C ARG A 86 27.07 -10.67 3.11
N GLN A 87 27.40 -9.77 4.03
CA GLN A 87 28.74 -9.16 4.08
C GLN A 87 29.81 -10.22 4.27
N ASN A 88 29.63 -11.15 5.23
CA ASN A 88 30.54 -12.24 5.47
C ASN A 88 30.75 -13.11 4.23
N ASN A 89 29.71 -13.40 3.47
CA ASN A 89 29.80 -14.15 2.22
C ASN A 89 30.59 -13.37 1.15
N THR A 90 30.29 -12.09 0.99
CA THR A 90 30.93 -11.21 0.01
C THR A 90 32.45 -11.09 0.29
N GLU A 91 32.84 -10.94 1.56
CA GLU A 91 34.28 -10.89 1.98
C GLU A 91 35.00 -12.18 1.67
N GLN A 92 34.32 -13.33 1.62
CA GLN A 92 34.85 -14.63 1.24
C GLN A 92 34.74 -14.91 -0.27
N GLY A 93 34.19 -13.99 -1.06
CA GLY A 93 33.95 -14.17 -2.50
C GLY A 93 32.86 -15.23 -2.81
N ILE A 94 31.89 -15.41 -1.89
CA ILE A 94 30.81 -16.39 -2.00
C ILE A 94 29.53 -15.68 -2.36
N GLU A 95 28.90 -16.07 -3.47
CA GLU A 95 27.49 -15.74 -3.76
C GLU A 95 26.63 -16.92 -3.32
N GLN A 96 25.98 -16.77 -2.17
CA GLN A 96 25.10 -17.79 -1.60
C GLN A 96 23.72 -17.18 -1.32
N TYR A 97 22.69 -17.93 -1.69
CA TYR A 97 21.32 -17.59 -1.32
C TYR A 97 21.16 -17.55 0.20
N ILE A 98 20.61 -16.46 0.69
CA ILE A 98 20.16 -16.27 2.06
C ILE A 98 18.73 -15.74 1.97
N GLU A 99 17.79 -16.43 2.60
CA GLU A 99 16.39 -15.99 2.62
C GLU A 99 16.26 -14.65 3.31
N MET A 100 15.57 -13.70 2.64
CA MET A 100 15.31 -12.39 3.19
C MET A 100 14.07 -12.45 4.12
N PRO A 101 14.24 -12.16 5.42
CA PRO A 101 13.16 -12.35 6.39
C PRO A 101 11.96 -11.43 6.17
N LEU A 102 12.20 -10.24 5.61
CA LEU A 102 11.16 -9.20 5.46
C LEU A 102 10.04 -9.61 4.49
N ALA A 103 10.31 -10.43 3.48
CA ALA A 103 9.27 -10.93 2.57
C ALA A 103 8.20 -11.72 3.32
N LYS A 104 8.65 -12.60 4.25
CA LYS A 104 7.76 -13.36 5.12
C LYS A 104 7.03 -12.45 6.11
N GLU A 105 7.76 -11.54 6.74
CA GLU A 105 7.22 -10.60 7.72
C GLU A 105 6.11 -9.73 7.13
N MET A 106 6.32 -9.15 5.93
CA MET A 106 5.30 -8.38 5.23
C MET A 106 4.08 -9.23 4.84
N LYS A 107 4.32 -10.49 4.40
CA LYS A 107 3.21 -11.41 4.14
C LYS A 107 2.40 -11.72 5.39
N ASP A 108 3.07 -12.02 6.50
CA ASP A 108 2.42 -12.31 7.78
C ASP A 108 1.68 -11.08 8.35
N ALA A 109 2.18 -9.88 8.09
CA ALA A 109 1.50 -8.62 8.42
C ALA A 109 0.25 -8.36 7.57
N GLY A 110 0.09 -9.08 6.46
CA GLY A 110 -1.10 -9.02 5.61
C GLY A 110 -0.97 -8.13 4.38
N TYR A 111 0.24 -7.77 3.95
CA TYR A 111 0.43 -7.05 2.68
C TYR A 111 0.01 -7.90 1.48
N ASP A 112 -0.53 -7.25 0.46
CA ASP A 112 -0.99 -7.84 -0.79
C ASP A 112 -0.08 -7.51 -1.97
N ALA A 113 0.59 -6.35 -1.94
CA ALA A 113 1.58 -5.94 -2.93
C ALA A 113 2.57 -4.94 -2.34
N VAL A 114 3.80 -4.96 -2.86
CA VAL A 114 4.86 -4.00 -2.55
C VAL A 114 5.47 -3.48 -3.84
N VAL A 115 6.06 -2.28 -3.80
CA VAL A 115 6.71 -1.66 -4.96
C VAL A 115 8.21 -1.56 -4.71
N LEU A 116 9.02 -1.67 -5.76
CA LEU A 116 10.45 -1.42 -5.66
C LEU A 116 10.72 0.07 -5.51
N GLY A 117 11.41 0.46 -4.45
CA GLY A 117 11.98 1.79 -4.27
C GLY A 117 13.45 1.85 -4.69
N ASN A 118 14.15 2.92 -4.33
CA ASN A 118 15.57 3.05 -4.65
C ASN A 118 16.48 2.22 -3.72
N HIS A 119 16.11 2.01 -2.45
CA HIS A 119 16.90 1.21 -1.51
C HIS A 119 16.99 -0.26 -1.93
N GLU A 120 15.97 -0.82 -2.57
CA GLU A 120 16.00 -2.17 -3.12
C GLU A 120 17.12 -2.33 -4.16
N PHE A 121 17.46 -1.26 -4.90
CA PHE A 121 18.55 -1.29 -5.88
C PHE A 121 19.89 -0.89 -5.29
N VAL A 122 19.98 0.20 -4.52
CA VAL A 122 21.28 0.68 -4.00
C VAL A 122 21.87 -0.25 -2.96
N SER A 123 21.04 -0.97 -2.21
CA SER A 123 21.46 -1.91 -1.17
C SER A 123 21.70 -3.34 -1.68
N ASN A 124 21.51 -3.60 -2.98
CA ASN A 124 21.68 -4.90 -3.60
C ASN A 124 22.65 -4.84 -4.80
N ASN A 125 23.17 -6.01 -5.16
CA ASN A 125 23.63 -6.32 -6.52
C ASN A 125 22.57 -7.17 -7.21
N LYS A 126 22.78 -7.51 -8.49
CA LYS A 126 21.83 -8.28 -9.27
C LYS A 126 21.45 -9.62 -8.62
N PHE A 127 22.44 -10.36 -8.09
CA PHE A 127 22.22 -11.66 -7.43
C PHE A 127 21.30 -11.54 -6.22
N TYR A 128 21.57 -10.60 -5.32
CA TYR A 128 20.74 -10.43 -4.12
C TYR A 128 19.39 -9.79 -4.40
N LEU A 129 19.30 -8.95 -5.43
CA LEU A 129 18.00 -8.41 -5.88
C LEU A 129 17.11 -9.52 -6.44
N ASP A 130 17.67 -10.42 -7.26
CA ASP A 130 16.93 -11.56 -7.81
C ASP A 130 16.44 -12.51 -6.69
N ASN A 131 17.28 -12.75 -5.70
CA ASN A 131 16.91 -13.58 -4.54
C ASN A 131 15.77 -12.91 -3.74
N MET A 132 15.85 -11.61 -3.52
CA MET A 132 14.78 -10.84 -2.85
C MET A 132 13.45 -10.98 -3.61
N VAL A 133 13.46 -10.78 -4.93
CA VAL A 133 12.25 -10.95 -5.76
C VAL A 133 11.70 -12.37 -5.63
N SER A 134 12.56 -13.39 -5.69
CA SER A 134 12.18 -14.79 -5.52
C SER A 134 11.58 -15.09 -4.15
N ASP A 135 12.05 -14.43 -3.08
CA ASP A 135 11.48 -14.59 -1.75
C ASP A 135 10.05 -14.03 -1.66
N PHE A 136 9.78 -12.87 -2.30
CA PHE A 136 8.42 -12.35 -2.39
C PHE A 136 7.50 -13.29 -3.18
N GLU A 137 7.95 -13.83 -4.30
CA GLU A 137 7.21 -14.81 -5.10
C GLU A 137 6.92 -16.09 -4.30
N LYS A 138 7.90 -16.60 -3.54
CA LYS A 138 7.76 -17.77 -2.64
C LYS A 138 6.63 -17.61 -1.64
N TYR A 139 6.42 -16.41 -1.12
CA TYR A 139 5.36 -16.10 -0.16
C TYR A 139 4.07 -15.63 -0.81
N ASN A 140 3.95 -15.66 -2.15
CA ASN A 140 2.80 -15.15 -2.90
C ASN A 140 2.45 -13.70 -2.49
N LEU A 141 3.46 -12.86 -2.41
CA LEU A 141 3.35 -11.43 -2.22
C LEU A 141 3.80 -10.73 -3.50
N ASP A 142 2.91 -9.97 -4.13
CA ASP A 142 3.22 -9.31 -5.38
C ASP A 142 4.27 -8.22 -5.18
N ILE A 143 5.38 -8.29 -5.92
CA ILE A 143 6.39 -7.24 -6.00
C ILE A 143 6.27 -6.56 -7.37
N LEU A 144 6.13 -5.22 -7.38
CA LEU A 144 5.70 -4.48 -8.57
C LEU A 144 6.72 -3.40 -8.97
N SER A 145 6.92 -3.25 -10.27
CA SER A 145 7.52 -2.06 -10.90
C SER A 145 7.23 -2.04 -12.40
N ALA A 146 6.34 -1.17 -12.82
CA ALA A 146 5.91 -1.07 -14.21
C ALA A 146 6.99 -0.52 -15.14
N ASN A 147 7.93 0.23 -14.60
CA ASN A 147 8.96 0.94 -15.34
C ASN A 147 10.39 0.36 -15.19
N THR A 148 10.56 -0.77 -14.47
CA THR A 148 11.83 -1.49 -14.38
C THR A 148 11.90 -2.62 -15.41
N TYR A 149 12.92 -2.59 -16.25
CA TYR A 149 13.09 -3.48 -17.39
C TYR A 149 14.42 -4.22 -17.36
N LYS A 150 14.41 -5.43 -17.93
CA LYS A 150 15.60 -6.18 -18.30
C LYS A 150 16.17 -5.68 -19.63
N ARG A 151 17.41 -6.03 -19.94
CA ARG A 151 18.10 -5.69 -21.20
C ARG A 151 17.32 -6.10 -22.47
N ASP A 152 16.50 -7.16 -22.38
CA ASP A 152 15.68 -7.65 -23.49
C ASP A 152 14.34 -6.91 -23.66
N ASN A 153 14.14 -5.81 -22.92
CA ASN A 153 12.93 -5.00 -22.86
C ASN A 153 11.70 -5.71 -22.26
N THR A 154 11.89 -6.80 -21.52
CA THR A 154 10.82 -7.37 -20.69
C THR A 154 10.83 -6.72 -19.30
N ASN A 155 9.66 -6.64 -18.65
CA ASN A 155 9.60 -6.14 -17.29
C ASN A 155 10.42 -7.02 -16.34
N TYR A 156 11.10 -6.40 -15.39
CA TYR A 156 11.91 -7.11 -14.41
C TYR A 156 11.04 -7.84 -13.37
N VAL A 157 10.01 -7.17 -12.88
CA VAL A 157 8.94 -7.72 -12.03
C VAL A 157 7.59 -7.39 -12.65
N LYS A 158 6.49 -7.81 -12.02
CA LYS A 158 5.15 -7.49 -12.52
C LYS A 158 4.95 -5.97 -12.60
N PRO A 159 4.34 -5.43 -13.67
CA PRO A 159 4.02 -4.01 -13.77
C PRO A 159 2.88 -3.60 -12.84
N TYR A 160 1.89 -4.46 -12.70
CA TYR A 160 0.67 -4.26 -11.89
C TYR A 160 0.12 -5.60 -11.40
N THR A 161 -0.83 -5.52 -10.51
CA THR A 161 -1.70 -6.66 -10.13
C THR A 161 -3.15 -6.23 -10.10
N ILE A 162 -4.06 -7.17 -10.41
CA ILE A 162 -5.50 -6.98 -10.28
C ILE A 162 -5.99 -7.79 -9.09
N LYS A 163 -6.64 -7.11 -8.15
CA LYS A 163 -7.32 -7.73 -7.02
C LYS A 163 -8.82 -7.78 -7.32
N GLU A 164 -9.31 -8.98 -7.52
CA GLU A 164 -10.74 -9.23 -7.68
C GLU A 164 -11.40 -9.24 -6.30
N ILE A 165 -12.31 -8.30 -6.07
CA ILE A 165 -13.03 -8.13 -4.81
C ILE A 165 -14.48 -8.53 -5.02
N GLU A 166 -14.90 -9.62 -4.39
CA GLU A 166 -16.28 -10.08 -4.43
C GLU A 166 -17.15 -9.29 -3.45
N THR A 167 -18.22 -8.70 -3.95
CA THR A 167 -19.19 -7.96 -3.14
C THR A 167 -20.61 -8.50 -3.34
N GLU A 168 -21.54 -8.14 -2.47
CA GLU A 168 -22.96 -8.51 -2.65
C GLU A 168 -23.59 -7.92 -3.92
N TYR A 169 -22.97 -6.89 -4.51
CA TYR A 169 -23.47 -6.21 -5.72
C TYR A 169 -22.67 -6.56 -6.99
N GLY A 170 -21.74 -7.49 -6.90
CA GLY A 170 -20.89 -7.91 -8.01
C GLY A 170 -19.41 -7.77 -7.72
N LYS A 171 -18.60 -8.19 -8.68
CA LYS A 171 -17.15 -8.17 -8.59
C LYS A 171 -16.60 -6.80 -8.95
N ILE A 172 -15.58 -6.35 -8.20
CA ILE A 172 -14.79 -5.15 -8.47
C ILE A 172 -13.37 -5.57 -8.84
N ASN A 173 -12.86 -5.05 -9.94
CA ASN A 173 -11.47 -5.22 -10.37
C ASN A 173 -10.65 -4.01 -9.91
N LEU A 174 -9.93 -4.14 -8.80
CA LEU A 174 -9.01 -3.14 -8.29
C LEU A 174 -7.63 -3.34 -8.91
N GLY A 175 -7.16 -2.39 -9.68
CA GLY A 175 -5.83 -2.37 -10.25
C GLY A 175 -4.84 -1.65 -9.35
N ILE A 176 -3.69 -2.28 -9.09
CA ILE A 176 -2.57 -1.72 -8.33
C ILE A 176 -1.39 -1.62 -9.27
N LEU A 177 -1.01 -0.41 -9.68
CA LEU A 177 0.12 -0.11 -10.55
C LEU A 177 1.34 0.22 -9.72
N GLY A 178 2.45 -0.52 -9.86
CA GLY A 178 3.71 -0.22 -9.19
C GLY A 178 4.61 0.67 -10.03
N LEU A 179 5.19 1.72 -9.44
CA LEU A 179 6.11 2.64 -10.14
C LEU A 179 7.32 2.96 -9.26
N THR A 180 8.51 2.91 -9.87
CA THR A 180 9.78 3.18 -9.20
C THR A 180 10.38 4.49 -9.69
N ILE A 181 10.99 5.24 -8.78
CA ILE A 181 11.78 6.43 -9.13
C ILE A 181 12.89 6.07 -10.13
N LYS A 182 13.08 6.89 -11.16
CA LYS A 182 14.07 6.59 -12.21
C LYS A 182 15.50 6.74 -11.71
N GLU A 183 15.74 7.77 -10.92
CA GLU A 183 17.06 8.11 -10.38
C GLU A 183 17.26 7.40 -9.03
N VAL A 184 17.53 6.10 -9.06
CA VAL A 184 17.65 5.25 -7.85
C VAL A 184 18.91 5.56 -7.03
N GLY A 185 20.00 6.00 -7.65
CA GLY A 185 21.24 6.34 -6.97
C GLY A 185 21.29 7.81 -6.61
N GLU A 186 20.72 8.23 -5.48
CA GLU A 186 20.86 9.61 -5.00
C GLU A 186 22.23 9.84 -4.36
N SER A 187 23.01 10.75 -4.91
CA SER A 187 24.09 11.42 -4.18
C SER A 187 23.76 12.91 -4.03
N ILE A 188 24.41 13.57 -3.08
CA ILE A 188 24.24 15.02 -2.83
C ILE A 188 24.49 15.84 -4.09
N ASP A 189 25.28 15.31 -5.02
CA ASP A 189 25.77 16.02 -6.20
C ASP A 189 25.32 15.42 -7.54
N GLU A 190 24.90 14.15 -7.59
CA GLU A 190 24.53 13.45 -8.84
C GLU A 190 23.37 12.49 -8.61
N SER A 191 22.33 12.57 -9.44
CA SER A 191 21.35 11.52 -9.58
C SER A 191 21.89 10.43 -10.50
N ARG A 192 21.84 9.17 -10.09
CA ARG A 192 22.28 8.03 -10.91
C ARG A 192 21.09 7.20 -11.34
N GLU A 193 21.03 6.91 -12.62
CA GLU A 193 20.08 5.93 -13.13
C GLU A 193 20.61 4.50 -12.90
N LEU A 194 19.72 3.52 -12.83
CA LEU A 194 20.08 2.12 -12.60
C LEU A 194 21.07 1.57 -13.65
N LYS A 195 20.93 1.98 -14.91
CA LYS A 195 21.85 1.59 -15.99
C LYS A 195 23.30 2.01 -15.77
N ASP A 196 23.53 3.04 -14.94
CA ASP A 196 24.86 3.59 -14.64
C ASP A 196 25.46 2.98 -13.34
N MET A 197 24.77 2.02 -12.73
CA MET A 197 25.19 1.35 -11.50
C MET A 197 25.98 0.08 -11.83
N PRO A 198 27.29 0.01 -11.51
CA PRO A 198 28.16 -1.11 -11.94
C PRO A 198 27.73 -2.48 -11.43
N GLN A 199 27.06 -2.54 -10.27
CA GLN A 199 26.61 -3.81 -9.67
C GLN A 199 25.50 -4.51 -10.47
N TYR A 200 24.90 -3.81 -11.45
CA TYR A 200 23.87 -4.37 -12.35
C TYR A 200 24.38 -4.65 -13.77
N ASN A 201 25.62 -4.26 -14.08
CA ASN A 201 26.27 -4.58 -15.35
C ASN A 201 25.39 -4.32 -16.59
N GLU A 202 24.63 -3.22 -16.58
CA GLU A 202 23.65 -2.84 -17.62
C GLU A 202 22.54 -3.88 -17.86
N GLU A 203 22.31 -4.81 -16.93
CA GLU A 203 21.26 -5.83 -17.07
C GLU A 203 19.86 -5.29 -16.83
N LEU A 204 19.75 -4.21 -16.05
CA LEU A 204 18.50 -3.56 -15.69
C LEU A 204 18.54 -2.08 -16.01
N TYR A 205 17.37 -1.53 -16.35
CA TYR A 205 17.17 -0.09 -16.50
C TYR A 205 15.76 0.32 -16.09
N ILE A 206 15.57 1.60 -15.79
CA ILE A 206 14.28 2.16 -15.38
C ILE A 206 13.87 3.25 -16.39
N ASN A 207 12.67 3.13 -16.93
CA ASN A 207 12.06 4.11 -17.81
C ASN A 207 11.39 5.25 -16.98
N ASP A 208 10.98 6.30 -17.70
CA ASP A 208 10.20 7.38 -17.09
C ASP A 208 8.88 6.86 -16.52
N LEU A 209 8.61 7.20 -15.25
CA LEU A 209 7.44 6.66 -14.56
C LEU A 209 6.10 7.19 -15.09
N VAL A 210 6.06 8.43 -15.59
CA VAL A 210 4.82 9.02 -16.15
C VAL A 210 4.48 8.38 -17.50
N ASP A 211 5.49 8.18 -18.36
CA ASP A 211 5.29 7.55 -19.67
C ASP A 211 4.87 6.08 -19.53
N GLU A 212 5.50 5.35 -18.62
CA GLU A 212 5.12 3.96 -18.36
C GLU A 212 3.74 3.86 -17.69
N ALA A 213 3.39 4.79 -16.81
CA ALA A 213 2.04 4.84 -16.23
C ALA A 213 0.97 5.04 -17.31
N LYS A 214 1.17 5.96 -18.27
CA LYS A 214 0.25 6.16 -19.42
C LYS A 214 0.02 4.86 -20.19
N LYS A 215 1.08 4.10 -20.43
CA LYS A 215 1.02 2.80 -21.12
C LYS A 215 0.24 1.76 -20.32
N TRP A 216 0.61 1.56 -19.05
CA TRP A 216 0.06 0.46 -18.25
C TRP A 216 -1.36 0.74 -17.77
N VAL A 217 -1.71 1.99 -17.44
CA VAL A 217 -3.10 2.38 -17.12
C VAL A 217 -4.03 2.07 -18.30
N LYS A 218 -3.58 2.37 -19.53
CA LYS A 218 -4.36 2.03 -20.72
C LYS A 218 -4.60 0.52 -20.84
N ILE A 219 -3.57 -0.30 -20.64
CA ILE A 219 -3.69 -1.77 -20.68
C ILE A 219 -4.65 -2.26 -19.59
N MET A 220 -4.51 -1.76 -18.35
CA MET A 220 -5.38 -2.12 -17.23
C MET A 220 -6.85 -1.78 -17.53
N GLN A 221 -7.13 -0.64 -18.15
CA GLN A 221 -8.49 -0.25 -18.53
C GLN A 221 -9.05 -1.06 -19.71
N GLU A 222 -8.26 -1.27 -20.76
CA GLU A 222 -8.74 -1.86 -22.02
C GLU A 222 -8.73 -3.40 -22.01
N GLU A 223 -7.77 -4.02 -21.31
CA GLU A 223 -7.58 -5.48 -21.33
C GLU A 223 -8.03 -6.14 -20.04
N GLU A 224 -7.85 -5.50 -18.87
CA GLU A 224 -8.18 -6.07 -17.56
C GLU A 224 -9.54 -5.60 -17.01
N ASN A 225 -10.19 -4.63 -17.69
CA ASN A 225 -11.47 -4.06 -17.27
C ASN A 225 -11.47 -3.59 -15.80
N THR A 226 -10.43 -2.85 -15.41
CA THR A 226 -10.32 -2.31 -14.05
C THR A 226 -11.36 -1.25 -13.75
N ASP A 227 -11.99 -1.35 -12.58
CA ASP A 227 -12.98 -0.40 -12.07
C ASP A 227 -12.36 0.76 -11.29
N VAL A 228 -11.24 0.48 -10.60
CA VAL A 228 -10.46 1.43 -9.81
C VAL A 228 -8.98 1.19 -10.05
N ILE A 229 -8.20 2.24 -10.26
CA ILE A 229 -6.73 2.15 -10.40
C ILE A 229 -6.04 2.99 -9.33
N VAL A 230 -5.23 2.32 -8.51
CA VAL A 230 -4.34 2.95 -7.53
C VAL A 230 -2.90 2.81 -8.01
N ALA A 231 -2.22 3.95 -8.23
CA ALA A 231 -0.79 3.94 -8.45
C ALA A 231 -0.07 3.97 -7.09
N VAL A 232 0.78 2.98 -6.86
CA VAL A 232 1.67 2.90 -5.71
C VAL A 232 3.06 3.22 -6.24
N ALA A 233 3.59 4.40 -5.88
CA ALA A 233 4.73 4.96 -6.58
C ALA A 233 5.82 5.41 -5.61
N HIS A 234 6.98 4.76 -5.69
CA HIS A 234 8.15 5.22 -4.94
C HIS A 234 8.76 6.45 -5.61
N SER A 235 8.15 7.60 -5.32
CA SER A 235 8.53 8.91 -5.86
C SER A 235 7.89 9.98 -4.97
N GLY A 236 8.55 11.14 -4.83
CA GLY A 236 8.02 12.27 -4.08
C GLY A 236 7.06 13.13 -4.90
N GLU A 237 6.30 13.97 -4.21
CA GLU A 237 5.25 14.78 -4.83
C GLU A 237 5.81 15.77 -5.87
N LYS A 238 6.89 16.46 -5.52
CA LYS A 238 7.50 17.50 -6.37
C LYS A 238 9.01 17.47 -6.26
N PRO A 239 9.74 17.80 -7.33
CA PRO A 239 11.18 17.96 -7.24
C PRO A 239 11.54 19.06 -6.23
N LYS A 240 12.34 18.74 -5.22
CA LYS A 240 12.89 19.74 -4.29
C LYS A 240 13.96 20.61 -4.95
N LYS A 241 14.61 20.08 -5.99
CA LYS A 241 15.64 20.77 -6.78
C LYS A 241 15.50 20.33 -8.24
N THR A 242 15.81 21.22 -9.18
CA THR A 242 15.86 20.91 -10.62
C THR A 242 16.83 19.76 -10.99
N LYS A 243 17.73 19.40 -10.08
CA LYS A 243 18.69 18.30 -10.26
C LYS A 243 18.13 16.91 -9.89
N ASN A 244 16.99 16.83 -9.20
CA ASN A 244 16.34 15.56 -8.81
C ASN A 244 14.96 15.47 -9.48
N PRO A 245 14.90 15.19 -10.79
CA PRO A 245 13.65 15.14 -11.54
C PRO A 245 12.77 13.92 -11.20
N GLY A 246 13.30 12.99 -10.39
CA GLY A 246 12.61 11.73 -10.04
C GLY A 246 11.34 11.89 -9.20
N ASN A 247 11.16 13.03 -8.52
CA ASN A 247 9.94 13.31 -7.73
C ASN A 247 8.84 13.86 -8.62
N ARG A 248 7.99 12.97 -9.19
CA ARG A 248 7.06 13.28 -10.27
C ARG A 248 5.61 12.89 -10.00
N ILE A 249 5.21 12.76 -8.73
CA ILE A 249 3.84 12.38 -8.38
C ILE A 249 2.83 13.44 -8.83
N GLN A 250 3.16 14.72 -8.76
CA GLN A 250 2.27 15.77 -9.28
C GLN A 250 2.02 15.62 -10.78
N GLU A 251 3.07 15.36 -11.58
CA GLU A 251 2.93 15.13 -13.02
C GLU A 251 2.14 13.86 -13.31
N LEU A 252 2.42 12.77 -12.56
CA LEU A 252 1.67 11.52 -12.64
C LEU A 252 0.17 11.77 -12.44
N ALA A 253 -0.21 12.51 -11.39
CA ALA A 253 -1.60 12.82 -11.09
C ALA A 253 -2.28 13.71 -12.14
N GLN A 254 -1.52 14.62 -12.78
CA GLN A 254 -2.06 15.59 -13.72
C GLN A 254 -2.07 15.11 -15.17
N GLU A 255 -1.15 14.23 -15.54
CA GLU A 255 -0.94 13.83 -16.95
C GLU A 255 -1.43 12.42 -17.28
N VAL A 256 -1.71 11.58 -16.28
CA VAL A 256 -2.17 10.21 -16.49
C VAL A 256 -3.66 10.10 -16.14
N ASP A 257 -4.48 9.98 -17.17
CA ASP A 257 -5.92 9.78 -17.00
C ASP A 257 -6.24 8.35 -16.58
N GLY A 258 -7.19 8.19 -15.67
CA GLY A 258 -7.67 6.88 -15.21
C GLY A 258 -7.03 6.39 -13.91
N ILE A 259 -6.11 7.13 -13.31
CA ILE A 259 -5.66 6.90 -11.94
C ILE A 259 -6.64 7.56 -10.97
N ASP A 260 -7.15 6.81 -9.99
CA ASP A 260 -8.07 7.31 -8.97
C ASP A 260 -7.35 7.86 -7.74
N ALA A 261 -6.28 7.19 -7.30
CA ALA A 261 -5.47 7.58 -6.16
C ALA A 261 -4.00 7.22 -6.35
N ILE A 262 -3.12 7.92 -5.64
CA ILE A 262 -1.68 7.67 -5.63
C ILE A 262 -1.18 7.59 -4.20
N VAL A 263 -0.45 6.51 -3.89
CA VAL A 263 0.39 6.39 -2.69
C VAL A 263 1.80 6.78 -3.09
N ALA A 264 2.32 7.85 -2.50
CA ALA A 264 3.67 8.37 -2.73
C ALA A 264 4.66 7.88 -1.68
N GLY A 265 5.97 7.92 -1.99
CA GLY A 265 7.05 7.53 -1.10
C GLY A 265 8.29 8.40 -1.25
N HIS A 266 9.48 7.84 -0.90
CA HIS A 266 10.82 8.38 -1.15
C HIS A 266 11.20 9.64 -0.36
N THR A 267 10.31 10.60 -0.21
CA THR A 267 10.63 11.89 0.43
C THR A 267 10.41 11.91 1.93
N HIS A 268 9.92 10.81 2.51
CA HIS A 268 9.61 10.66 3.94
C HIS A 268 8.65 11.75 4.46
N GLN A 269 7.82 12.33 3.60
CA GLN A 269 6.84 13.34 4.02
C GLN A 269 5.60 12.66 4.58
N ILE A 270 4.93 13.33 5.51
CA ILE A 270 3.64 12.91 6.03
C ILE A 270 2.61 13.95 5.60
N PHE A 271 1.70 13.52 4.74
CA PHE A 271 0.48 14.27 4.44
C PHE A 271 -0.69 13.33 4.18
N GLU A 272 -1.86 13.73 4.68
CA GLU A 272 -3.06 12.91 4.60
C GLU A 272 -3.58 12.86 3.17
N GLN A 273 -3.88 14.00 2.57
CA GLN A 273 -4.44 14.06 1.23
C GLN A 273 -4.11 15.36 0.53
N HIS A 274 -3.59 15.25 -0.69
CA HIS A 274 -3.54 16.34 -1.66
C HIS A 274 -4.40 15.97 -2.87
N ASN A 275 -5.11 16.94 -3.42
CA ASN A 275 -6.00 16.73 -4.55
C ASN A 275 -5.43 17.38 -5.82
N TYR A 276 -5.39 16.61 -6.88
CA TYR A 276 -5.01 17.07 -8.22
C TYR A 276 -6.16 16.84 -9.19
N LYS A 277 -6.11 17.48 -10.34
CA LYS A 277 -6.99 17.20 -11.48
C LYS A 277 -6.15 16.71 -12.64
N ASN A 278 -6.56 15.58 -13.22
CA ASN A 278 -5.95 15.06 -14.43
C ASN A 278 -6.35 15.88 -15.67
N SER A 279 -5.90 15.48 -16.85
CA SER A 279 -6.15 16.19 -18.10
C SER A 279 -7.64 16.28 -18.47
N LYS A 280 -8.47 15.37 -17.96
CA LYS A 280 -9.93 15.34 -18.14
C LYS A 280 -10.68 16.13 -17.06
N GLY A 281 -9.97 16.68 -16.06
CA GLY A 281 -10.57 17.41 -14.94
C GLY A 281 -11.10 16.49 -13.84
N GLU A 282 -10.83 15.19 -13.88
CA GLU A 282 -11.18 14.22 -12.86
C GLU A 282 -10.22 14.36 -11.67
N GLU A 283 -10.73 14.16 -10.46
CA GLU A 283 -9.92 14.27 -9.25
C GLU A 283 -9.04 13.04 -9.05
N VAL A 284 -7.77 13.27 -8.74
CA VAL A 284 -6.80 12.27 -8.29
C VAL A 284 -6.34 12.65 -6.89
N ILE A 285 -6.54 11.76 -5.92
CA ILE A 285 -6.09 11.99 -4.54
C ILE A 285 -4.72 11.38 -4.33
N VAL A 286 -3.86 12.07 -3.57
CA VAL A 286 -2.47 11.64 -3.29
C VAL A 286 -2.24 11.65 -1.79
N THR A 287 -1.57 10.62 -1.27
CA THR A 287 -1.17 10.50 0.14
C THR A 287 0.27 10.05 0.26
N GLN A 288 0.93 10.39 1.37
CA GLN A 288 2.24 9.85 1.74
C GLN A 288 2.32 9.68 3.26
N PRO A 289 2.49 8.44 3.77
CA PRO A 289 2.42 8.13 5.20
C PRO A 289 3.76 8.23 5.96
N GLY A 290 4.76 8.91 5.42
CA GLY A 290 6.03 9.11 6.14
C GLY A 290 7.01 7.96 5.95
N LYS A 291 7.64 7.49 7.02
CA LYS A 291 8.63 6.41 7.02
C LYS A 291 8.58 5.60 8.33
N HIS A 292 9.28 4.46 8.36
CA HIS A 292 9.46 3.62 9.56
C HIS A 292 8.15 3.25 10.29
N GLY A 293 7.02 3.29 9.57
CA GLY A 293 5.71 3.01 10.16
C GLY A 293 5.24 4.06 11.17
N GLU A 294 5.74 5.30 11.11
CA GLU A 294 5.28 6.42 11.94
C GLU A 294 3.85 6.86 11.62
N ALA A 295 3.36 6.50 10.44
CA ALA A 295 1.96 6.64 10.06
C ALA A 295 1.56 5.57 9.05
N ILE A 296 0.24 5.43 8.87
CA ILE A 296 -0.37 4.60 7.83
C ILE A 296 -1.51 5.38 7.18
N SER A 297 -1.62 5.31 5.86
CA SER A 297 -2.72 5.90 5.11
C SER A 297 -3.79 4.86 4.84
N LYS A 298 -5.07 5.21 5.03
CA LYS A 298 -6.22 4.44 4.54
C LYS A 298 -6.97 5.26 3.50
N ILE A 299 -6.92 4.82 2.26
CA ILE A 299 -7.72 5.36 1.16
C ILE A 299 -9.03 4.58 1.13
N THR A 300 -10.17 5.25 1.20
CA THR A 300 -11.49 4.63 1.05
C THR A 300 -12.11 5.09 -0.26
N PHE A 301 -12.60 4.13 -1.03
CA PHE A 301 -13.42 4.35 -2.21
C PHE A 301 -14.84 3.88 -1.92
N GLU A 302 -15.81 4.77 -2.07
CA GLU A 302 -17.23 4.42 -2.12
C GLU A 302 -17.61 4.19 -3.58
N LEU A 303 -18.03 2.97 -3.91
CA LEU A 303 -18.40 2.59 -5.27
C LEU A 303 -19.88 2.30 -5.37
N LYS A 304 -20.46 2.67 -6.49
CA LYS A 304 -21.85 2.36 -6.82
C LYS A 304 -21.91 1.51 -8.07
N ASN A 305 -22.57 0.34 -7.97
CA ASN A 305 -22.87 -0.48 -9.13
C ASN A 305 -24.04 0.12 -9.93
N GLN A 306 -23.83 0.33 -11.23
CA GLN A 306 -24.83 0.83 -12.18
C GLN A 306 -24.97 -0.18 -13.33
N ASN A 307 -25.81 -1.21 -13.13
CA ASN A 307 -26.07 -2.25 -14.13
C ASN A 307 -24.84 -3.08 -14.55
N GLY A 308 -23.93 -3.32 -13.64
CA GLY A 308 -22.70 -4.08 -13.89
C GLY A 308 -21.44 -3.21 -13.97
N ASP A 309 -21.61 -1.90 -14.21
CA ASP A 309 -20.50 -0.95 -14.24
C ASP A 309 -20.32 -0.29 -12.86
N TRP A 310 -19.14 -0.33 -12.32
CA TRP A 310 -18.79 0.33 -11.07
C TRP A 310 -18.34 1.77 -11.30
N LYS A 311 -18.78 2.66 -10.42
CA LYS A 311 -18.35 4.07 -10.42
C LYS A 311 -17.92 4.49 -9.04
N VAL A 312 -16.78 5.11 -8.95
CA VAL A 312 -16.33 5.80 -7.74
C VAL A 312 -17.23 7.02 -7.54
N VAL A 313 -18.02 7.02 -6.46
CA VAL A 313 -18.93 8.12 -6.11
C VAL A 313 -18.34 9.03 -5.04
N ASN A 314 -17.41 8.51 -4.25
CA ASN A 314 -16.62 9.26 -3.28
C ASN A 314 -15.27 8.58 -3.06
N LYS A 315 -14.26 9.36 -2.70
CA LYS A 315 -12.94 8.85 -2.29
C LYS A 315 -12.26 9.83 -1.35
N TYR A 316 -11.60 9.31 -0.33
CA TYR A 316 -10.88 10.11 0.65
C TYR A 316 -9.78 9.31 1.34
N VAL A 317 -8.87 10.01 1.99
CA VAL A 317 -7.80 9.40 2.80
C VAL A 317 -8.01 9.76 4.26
N LYS A 318 -7.78 8.77 5.12
CA LYS A 318 -7.54 8.97 6.55
C LYS A 318 -6.12 8.54 6.86
N LEU A 319 -5.33 9.44 7.44
CA LEU A 319 -3.98 9.15 7.88
C LEU A 319 -3.97 8.96 9.41
N THR A 320 -3.51 7.80 9.85
CA THR A 320 -3.32 7.48 11.27
C THR A 320 -1.84 7.61 11.59
N LYS A 321 -1.49 8.49 12.55
CA LYS A 321 -0.14 8.62 13.08
C LYS A 321 0.01 7.78 14.32
N PHE A 322 1.16 7.13 14.46
CA PHE A 322 1.51 6.39 15.65
C PHE A 322 2.46 7.22 16.50
N ASP A 323 2.17 7.30 17.78
CA ASP A 323 3.00 8.02 18.73
C ASP A 323 4.20 7.15 19.15
N THR A 324 5.32 7.33 18.46
CA THR A 324 6.57 6.61 18.75
C THR A 324 7.08 6.87 20.16
N ILE A 325 6.81 8.04 20.73
CA ILE A 325 7.24 8.41 22.10
C ILE A 325 6.48 7.53 23.12
N LYS A 326 5.18 7.34 22.96
CA LYS A 326 4.40 6.47 23.85
C LYS A 326 4.82 5.01 23.74
N PHE A 327 5.21 4.57 22.57
CA PHE A 327 5.71 3.20 22.36
C PHE A 327 7.07 3.01 23.07
N ASP A 328 8.00 3.95 22.95
CA ASP A 328 9.30 3.89 23.63
C ASP A 328 9.15 4.00 25.17
N GLU A 329 8.26 4.87 25.67
CA GLU A 329 7.91 4.94 27.11
C GLU A 329 7.31 3.62 27.58
N TYR A 330 6.39 3.05 26.80
CA TYR A 330 5.74 1.79 27.11
C TYR A 330 6.72 0.61 27.09
N VAL A 331 7.57 0.51 26.07
CA VAL A 331 8.66 -0.49 26.01
C VAL A 331 9.65 -0.27 27.15
N GLY A 332 9.98 0.98 27.51
CA GLY A 332 10.81 1.33 28.64
C GLY A 332 10.20 0.86 29.98
N GLU A 333 8.89 1.08 30.17
CA GLU A 333 8.16 0.55 31.36
C GLU A 333 8.12 -0.98 31.39
N LEU A 334 7.89 -1.62 30.25
CA LEU A 334 7.87 -3.07 30.12
C LEU A 334 9.25 -3.67 30.43
N LEU A 335 10.31 -3.11 29.85
CA LEU A 335 11.68 -3.52 30.12
C LEU A 335 12.06 -3.32 31.60
N SER A 336 11.58 -2.25 32.25
CA SER A 336 11.79 -2.02 33.66
C SER A 336 11.07 -3.04 34.54
N LYS A 337 9.87 -3.48 34.15
CA LYS A 337 9.12 -4.56 34.81
C LYS A 337 9.78 -5.92 34.61
N ILE A 338 10.30 -6.21 33.42
CA ILE A 338 11.00 -7.46 33.08
C ILE A 338 12.37 -7.55 33.81
N SER A 339 13.12 -6.45 33.88
CA SER A 339 14.41 -6.41 34.60
C SER A 339 14.26 -6.60 36.10
N GLY A 340 13.09 -6.39 36.66
CA GLY A 340 12.73 -6.74 38.05
C GLY A 340 12.38 -8.23 38.27
N LEU A 341 12.18 -9.00 37.19
CA LEU A 341 11.92 -10.44 37.25
C LEU A 341 13.25 -11.19 37.08
N LYS A 342 13.60 -12.01 38.11
CA LYS A 342 14.77 -12.90 38.01
C LYS A 342 14.59 -13.82 36.81
N SER A 343 15.65 -13.92 36.01
CA SER A 343 15.72 -14.78 34.82
C SER A 343 15.33 -16.22 35.14
N THR A 344 14.18 -16.64 34.67
CA THR A 344 13.87 -18.06 34.46
C THR A 344 13.59 -18.19 32.96
N ASP A 345 14.36 -19.03 32.29
CA ASP A 345 14.34 -19.33 30.88
C ASP A 345 12.94 -19.53 30.28
N LYS A 346 12.36 -18.46 29.76
CA LYS A 346 11.28 -18.52 28.78
C LYS A 346 11.41 -17.32 27.85
N GLU A 347 11.56 -17.58 26.55
CA GLU A 347 11.29 -16.59 25.53
C GLU A 347 9.88 -16.05 25.70
N ILE A 348 9.77 -14.78 26.07
CA ILE A 348 8.49 -14.09 26.18
C ILE A 348 8.25 -13.47 24.80
N HIS A 349 7.29 -14.00 24.04
CA HIS A 349 6.76 -13.33 22.88
C HIS A 349 6.01 -12.08 23.36
N LEU A 350 6.44 -10.90 22.91
CA LEU A 350 5.83 -9.60 23.24
C LEU A 350 4.35 -9.52 22.86
N SER A 351 3.89 -10.32 21.90
CA SER A 351 2.48 -10.46 21.51
C SER A 351 1.55 -10.99 22.60
N GLU A 352 2.08 -11.64 23.66
CA GLU A 352 1.26 -12.20 24.74
C GLU A 352 0.99 -11.21 25.89
N VAL A 353 1.57 -10.02 25.86
CA VAL A 353 1.64 -9.14 27.03
C VAL A 353 0.74 -7.90 26.92
N VAL A 354 0.18 -7.57 25.76
CA VAL A 354 -0.53 -6.30 25.58
C VAL A 354 -1.76 -6.37 24.67
N PRO A 355 -2.97 -6.18 25.21
CA PRO A 355 -4.08 -5.67 24.40
C PRO A 355 -3.96 -4.13 24.27
N PHE A 356 -3.67 -3.63 23.07
CA PHE A 356 -3.69 -2.21 22.76
C PHE A 356 -5.15 -1.79 22.46
N GLN A 357 -5.68 -0.82 23.18
CA GLN A 357 -6.95 -0.16 22.82
C GLN A 357 -6.64 1.16 22.10
N TRP A 358 -7.25 1.33 20.95
CA TRP A 358 -7.21 2.55 20.16
C TRP A 358 -8.35 3.48 20.60
N ASP A 359 -8.05 4.73 20.94
CA ASP A 359 -9.04 5.79 21.14
C ASP A 359 -9.36 6.52 19.81
#